data_aaac21e1445590d6f7d45b9f370b595d
#
_entry.id   aaac21e1445590d6f7d45b9f370b595d
#
_cell.length_a   1.000
_cell.length_b   1.000
_cell.length_c   1.000
_cell.angle_alpha   90.00
_cell.angle_beta   90.00
_cell.angle_gamma   90.00
#
_symmetry.space_group_name_H-M   'P 1'
#
loop_
_entity.id
_entity.type
_entity.pdbx_description
1 polymer ?
#
loop_
_entity_poly.entity_id
_entity_poly.type
_entity_poly.pdbx_seq_one_letter_code
_entity_poly.pdbx_strand_id
1 'polypeptide(L)'
;CVTKALVDKGNSKLRLAWEKLTATLSRVFLPIRLNFTFFVFMFLVGYTCCMLEVPDMKGAKPYPLTSIELFFDLYAVCLVLSFVPHKVRNWIRSAIYVILYSVSIVDMYCFVKFKSTLTPTMLLLVGETNSSEARNFLSSYLDWDVLASPVGILLGILVIHIAIAIYSSRHN
;
A
#
# COMPACT_ATOMS: atom_id res chain seq x y z
N CYS A 1 -11.13 8.68 -55.42
CA CYS A 1 -11.81 7.50 -54.81
C CYS A 1 -10.83 6.61 -54.03
N VAL A 2 -9.64 6.33 -54.53
CA VAL A 2 -8.64 5.43 -53.95
C VAL A 2 -8.08 5.92 -52.61
N THR A 3 -7.83 7.25 -52.49
CA THR A 3 -7.26 7.85 -51.28
C THR A 3 -8.22 7.75 -50.07
N LYS A 4 -9.52 7.87 -50.30
CA LYS A 4 -10.52 7.79 -49.23
C LYS A 4 -10.65 6.36 -48.69
N ALA A 5 -10.52 5.36 -49.55
CA ALA A 5 -10.54 3.94 -49.16
C ALA A 5 -9.29 3.51 -48.40
N LEU A 6 -8.11 4.11 -48.70
CA LEU A 6 -6.86 3.87 -47.97
C LEU A 6 -6.89 4.48 -46.58
N VAL A 7 -7.43 5.70 -46.44
CA VAL A 7 -7.60 6.39 -45.14
C VAL A 7 -8.59 5.64 -44.24
N ASP A 8 -9.69 5.15 -44.82
CA ASP A 8 -10.72 4.40 -44.07
C ASP A 8 -10.19 3.03 -43.59
N LYS A 9 -9.37 2.37 -44.42
CA LYS A 9 -8.70 1.11 -44.09
C LYS A 9 -7.58 1.31 -43.02
N GLY A 10 -6.94 2.45 -43.02
CA GLY A 10 -5.98 2.85 -41.97
C GLY A 10 -6.68 3.10 -40.64
N ASN A 11 -7.79 3.84 -40.65
CA ASN A 11 -8.58 4.16 -39.46
C ASN A 11 -9.23 2.89 -38.86
N SER A 12 -9.68 1.92 -39.68
CA SER A 12 -10.26 0.67 -39.18
C SER A 12 -9.22 -0.22 -38.50
N LYS A 13 -7.98 -0.28 -39.03
CA LYS A 13 -6.89 -1.02 -38.41
C LYS A 13 -6.45 -0.37 -37.08
N LEU A 14 -6.43 0.97 -37.05
CA LEU A 14 -6.09 1.73 -35.84
C LEU A 14 -7.15 1.50 -34.74
N ARG A 15 -8.43 1.55 -35.10
CA ARG A 15 -9.54 1.27 -34.18
C ARG A 15 -9.46 -0.16 -33.61
N LEU A 16 -9.21 -1.14 -34.46
CA LEU A 16 -9.07 -2.53 -34.04
C LEU A 16 -7.85 -2.74 -33.12
N ALA A 17 -6.75 -2.03 -33.37
CA ALA A 17 -5.57 -2.02 -32.50
C ALA A 17 -5.89 -1.39 -31.15
N TRP A 18 -6.61 -0.26 -31.13
CA TRP A 18 -7.06 0.40 -29.90
C TRP A 18 -8.02 -0.49 -29.08
N GLU A 19 -8.98 -1.15 -29.72
CA GLU A 19 -9.90 -2.07 -29.05
C GLU A 19 -9.16 -3.26 -28.42
N LYS A 20 -8.19 -3.84 -29.13
CA LYS A 20 -7.34 -4.90 -28.59
C LYS A 20 -6.47 -4.39 -27.44
N LEU A 21 -5.88 -3.22 -27.57
CA LEU A 21 -5.05 -2.61 -26.53
C LEU A 21 -5.87 -2.33 -25.26
N THR A 22 -7.04 -1.72 -25.40
CA THR A 22 -7.93 -1.44 -24.26
C THR A 22 -8.46 -2.72 -23.62
N ALA A 23 -8.79 -3.73 -24.40
CA ALA A 23 -9.20 -5.04 -23.89
C ALA A 23 -8.06 -5.74 -23.12
N THR A 24 -6.83 -5.66 -23.61
CA THR A 24 -5.65 -6.23 -22.96
C THR A 24 -5.33 -5.46 -21.67
N LEU A 25 -5.32 -4.12 -21.72
CA LEU A 25 -5.12 -3.28 -20.55
C LEU A 25 -6.20 -3.54 -19.48
N SER A 26 -7.45 -3.65 -19.86
CA SER A 26 -8.54 -3.92 -18.91
C SER A 26 -8.39 -5.28 -18.23
N ARG A 27 -7.84 -6.29 -18.90
CA ARG A 27 -7.52 -7.60 -18.31
C ARG A 27 -6.31 -7.52 -17.36
N VAL A 28 -5.27 -6.81 -17.75
CA VAL A 28 -4.07 -6.61 -16.91
C VAL A 28 -4.41 -5.85 -15.64
N PHE A 29 -5.26 -4.83 -15.73
CA PHE A 29 -5.68 -4.05 -14.55
C PHE A 29 -6.86 -4.65 -13.77
N LEU A 30 -7.40 -5.78 -14.21
CA LEU A 30 -8.49 -6.46 -13.51
C LEU A 30 -8.17 -6.81 -12.05
N PRO A 31 -6.98 -7.34 -11.68
CA PRO A 31 -6.64 -7.63 -10.29
C PRO A 31 -6.68 -6.40 -9.39
N ILE A 32 -6.19 -5.26 -9.90
CA ILE A 32 -6.22 -3.98 -9.17
C ILE A 32 -7.67 -3.50 -9.01
N ARG A 33 -8.50 -3.58 -10.05
CA ARG A 33 -9.91 -3.15 -9.99
C ARG A 33 -10.71 -3.97 -8.98
N LEU A 34 -10.47 -5.29 -8.90
CA LEU A 34 -11.13 -6.18 -7.94
C LEU A 34 -10.71 -5.91 -6.50
N ASN A 35 -9.50 -5.40 -6.29
CA ASN A 35 -8.93 -5.12 -4.98
C ASN A 35 -8.53 -3.64 -4.83
N PHE A 36 -9.28 -2.72 -5.48
CA PHE A 36 -8.89 -1.31 -5.61
C PHE A 36 -8.62 -0.64 -4.25
N THR A 37 -9.53 -0.79 -3.30
CA THR A 37 -9.37 -0.23 -1.96
C THR A 37 -8.12 -0.77 -1.27
N PHE A 38 -7.88 -2.07 -1.37
CA PHE A 38 -6.68 -2.71 -0.83
C PHE A 38 -5.41 -2.12 -1.46
N PHE A 39 -5.38 -2.04 -2.77
CA PHE A 39 -4.23 -1.50 -3.51
C PHE A 39 -3.92 -0.05 -3.11
N VAL A 40 -4.94 0.81 -3.08
CA VAL A 40 -4.76 2.25 -2.77
C VAL A 40 -4.25 2.43 -1.34
N PHE A 41 -4.87 1.80 -0.34
CA PHE A 41 -4.45 1.98 1.05
C PHE A 41 -3.07 1.39 1.33
N MET A 42 -2.76 0.21 0.79
CA MET A 42 -1.43 -0.38 0.95
C MET A 42 -0.35 0.40 0.20
N PHE A 43 -0.69 0.97 -0.96
CA PHE A 43 0.22 1.85 -1.69
C PHE A 43 0.49 3.15 -0.90
N LEU A 44 -0.54 3.76 -0.31
CA LEU A 44 -0.38 4.96 0.52
C LEU A 44 0.50 4.67 1.74
N VAL A 45 0.27 3.58 2.44
CA VAL A 45 1.08 3.19 3.60
C VAL A 45 2.53 2.94 3.20
N GLY A 46 2.76 2.10 2.20
CA GLY A 46 4.11 1.79 1.73
C GLY A 46 4.85 3.00 1.18
N TYR A 47 4.15 3.85 0.41
CA TYR A 47 4.72 5.10 -0.11
C TYR A 47 5.10 6.07 1.00
N THR A 48 4.27 6.21 2.03
CA THR A 48 4.56 7.05 3.20
C THR A 48 5.80 6.55 3.92
N CYS A 49 5.92 5.25 4.19
CA CYS A 49 7.11 4.67 4.80
C CYS A 49 8.36 4.92 3.93
N CYS A 50 8.30 4.63 2.63
CA CYS A 50 9.43 4.86 1.72
C CYS A 50 9.86 6.33 1.65
N MET A 51 8.90 7.28 1.60
CA MET A 51 9.20 8.71 1.52
C MET A 51 9.87 9.26 2.78
N LEU A 52 9.66 8.63 3.91
CA LEU A 52 10.17 9.09 5.20
C LEU A 52 11.51 8.45 5.58
N GLU A 53 11.79 7.24 5.09
CA GLU A 53 13.05 6.54 5.31
C GLU A 53 14.16 6.98 4.35
N VAL A 54 13.81 7.39 3.14
CA VAL A 54 14.78 7.71 2.08
C VAL A 54 15.50 9.08 2.22
N PRO A 55 15.01 10.15 2.92
CA PRO A 55 15.73 11.42 3.02
C PRO A 55 17.17 11.32 3.54
N ASP A 56 17.49 10.29 4.30
CA ASP A 56 18.85 10.04 4.79
C ASP A 56 19.76 9.32 3.77
N MET A 57 19.19 8.79 2.71
CA MET A 57 19.92 8.20 1.58
C MET A 57 20.07 9.22 0.46
N LYS A 58 21.27 9.74 0.32
CA LYS A 58 21.72 10.77 -0.63
C LYS A 58 21.02 10.74 -2.01
N GLY A 59 20.05 11.62 -2.22
CA GLY A 59 19.55 12.02 -3.54
C GLY A 59 18.14 11.55 -3.90
N ALA A 60 17.44 12.32 -4.74
CA ALA A 60 16.07 12.09 -5.20
C ALA A 60 15.90 10.87 -6.15
N LYS A 61 16.98 10.19 -6.54
CA LYS A 61 16.98 9.08 -7.50
C LYS A 61 16.29 7.79 -7.04
N PRO A 62 16.33 7.37 -5.74
CA PRO A 62 15.70 6.12 -5.32
C PRO A 62 14.17 6.18 -5.25
N TYR A 63 13.55 7.35 -5.08
CA TYR A 63 12.09 7.49 -4.93
C TYR A 63 11.24 6.89 -6.06
N PRO A 64 11.50 7.20 -7.37
CA PRO A 64 10.68 6.63 -8.43
C PRO A 64 10.89 5.13 -8.56
N LEU A 65 12.11 4.62 -8.33
CA LEU A 65 12.41 3.19 -8.42
C LEU A 65 11.68 2.41 -7.34
N THR A 66 11.76 2.87 -6.08
CA THR A 66 11.07 2.23 -4.94
C THR A 66 9.55 2.27 -5.11
N SER A 67 9.00 3.36 -5.67
CA SER A 67 7.57 3.45 -5.97
C SER A 67 7.13 2.45 -7.04
N ILE A 68 7.96 2.21 -8.04
CA ILE A 68 7.71 1.21 -9.09
C ILE A 68 7.79 -0.20 -8.50
N GLU A 69 8.79 -0.50 -7.68
CA GLU A 69 8.90 -1.79 -6.98
C GLU A 69 7.69 -2.05 -6.11
N LEU A 70 7.28 -1.09 -5.30
CA LEU A 70 6.07 -1.16 -4.46
C LEU A 70 4.80 -1.41 -5.29
N PHE A 71 4.69 -0.75 -6.45
CA PHE A 71 3.57 -0.97 -7.37
C PHE A 71 3.52 -2.42 -7.87
N PHE A 72 4.65 -2.97 -8.29
CA PHE A 72 4.72 -4.35 -8.78
C PHE A 72 4.46 -5.38 -7.68
N ASP A 73 4.98 -5.15 -6.47
CA ASP A 73 4.74 -6.02 -5.32
C ASP A 73 3.25 -6.06 -4.96
N LEU A 74 2.61 -4.90 -4.88
CA LEU A 74 1.17 -4.82 -4.62
C LEU A 74 0.33 -5.38 -5.77
N TYR A 75 0.79 -5.20 -7.00
CA TYR A 75 0.15 -5.82 -8.16
C TYR A 75 0.20 -7.35 -8.08
N ALA A 76 1.37 -7.92 -7.71
CA ALA A 76 1.52 -9.36 -7.52
C ALA A 76 0.60 -9.90 -6.42
N VAL A 77 0.50 -9.19 -5.29
CA VAL A 77 -0.44 -9.54 -4.20
C VAL A 77 -1.89 -9.48 -4.68
N CYS A 78 -2.29 -8.42 -5.39
CA CYS A 78 -3.64 -8.30 -5.96
C CYS A 78 -3.94 -9.41 -6.99
N LEU A 79 -2.94 -9.81 -7.77
CA LEU A 79 -3.06 -10.91 -8.73
C LEU A 79 -3.34 -12.23 -8.01
N VAL A 80 -2.56 -12.55 -6.97
CA VAL A 80 -2.79 -13.75 -6.15
C VAL A 80 -4.17 -13.71 -5.50
N LEU A 81 -4.57 -12.57 -4.93
CA LEU A 81 -5.89 -12.39 -4.31
C LEU A 81 -7.05 -12.53 -5.31
N SER A 82 -6.83 -12.26 -6.59
CA SER A 82 -7.88 -12.39 -7.60
C SER A 82 -8.22 -13.85 -7.93
N PHE A 83 -7.30 -14.79 -7.68
CA PHE A 83 -7.55 -16.23 -7.83
C PHE A 83 -8.28 -16.85 -6.62
N VAL A 84 -8.34 -16.14 -5.49
CA VAL A 84 -8.94 -16.63 -4.26
C VAL A 84 -10.46 -16.37 -4.25
N PRO A 85 -11.30 -17.34 -3.78
CA PRO A 85 -12.74 -17.14 -3.63
C PRO A 85 -13.08 -15.92 -2.76
N HIS A 86 -14.16 -15.21 -3.09
CA HIS A 86 -14.52 -13.92 -2.47
C HIS A 86 -14.56 -13.95 -0.93
N LYS A 87 -15.10 -15.02 -0.33
CA LYS A 87 -15.19 -15.15 1.13
C LYS A 87 -13.81 -15.23 1.80
N VAL A 88 -12.92 -16.07 1.25
CA VAL A 88 -11.56 -16.29 1.76
C VAL A 88 -10.70 -15.05 1.47
N ARG A 89 -10.87 -14.43 0.31
CA ARG A 89 -10.16 -13.20 -0.08
C ARG A 89 -10.38 -12.06 0.90
N ASN A 90 -11.60 -11.85 1.37
CA ASN A 90 -11.89 -10.79 2.34
C ASN A 90 -11.20 -11.04 3.68
N TRP A 91 -11.16 -12.30 4.13
CA TRP A 91 -10.47 -12.67 5.36
C TRP A 91 -8.95 -12.48 5.24
N ILE A 92 -8.36 -12.94 4.14
CA ILE A 92 -6.92 -12.74 3.85
C ILE A 92 -6.59 -11.25 3.79
N ARG A 93 -7.39 -10.44 3.09
CA ARG A 93 -7.18 -8.99 3.03
C ARG A 93 -7.20 -8.35 4.42
N SER A 94 -8.16 -8.73 5.27
CA SER A 94 -8.23 -8.22 6.64
C SER A 94 -7.00 -8.60 7.46
N ALA A 95 -6.53 -9.84 7.33
CA ALA A 95 -5.31 -10.28 7.99
C ALA A 95 -4.08 -9.50 7.51
N ILE A 96 -3.95 -9.30 6.19
CA ILE A 96 -2.86 -8.50 5.61
C ILE A 96 -2.93 -7.05 6.11
N TYR A 97 -4.11 -6.43 6.15
CA TYR A 97 -4.26 -5.08 6.69
C TYR A 97 -3.75 -4.98 8.13
N VAL A 98 -4.19 -5.87 9.00
CA VAL A 98 -3.77 -5.86 10.42
C VAL A 98 -2.25 -5.99 10.54
N ILE A 99 -1.66 -6.95 9.84
CA ILE A 99 -0.21 -7.19 9.89
C ILE A 99 0.55 -5.99 9.34
N LEU A 100 0.21 -5.52 8.14
CA LEU A 100 0.96 -4.43 7.49
C LEU A 100 0.82 -3.10 8.22
N TYR A 101 -0.37 -2.73 8.71
CA TYR A 101 -0.52 -1.53 9.52
C TYR A 101 0.27 -1.62 10.83
N SER A 102 0.22 -2.76 11.52
CA SER A 102 0.96 -2.96 12.76
C SER A 102 2.47 -2.84 12.54
N VAL A 103 2.99 -3.54 11.54
CA VAL A 103 4.43 -3.50 11.20
C VAL A 103 4.84 -2.09 10.77
N SER A 104 4.09 -1.44 9.89
CA SER A 104 4.42 -0.11 9.39
C SER A 104 4.40 0.96 10.48
N ILE A 105 3.44 0.91 11.40
CA ILE A 105 3.36 1.86 12.53
C ILE A 105 4.54 1.65 13.47
N VAL A 106 4.86 0.40 13.81
CA VAL A 106 5.99 0.09 14.70
C VAL A 106 7.32 0.46 14.06
N ASP A 107 7.51 0.14 12.78
CA ASP A 107 8.73 0.46 12.04
C ASP A 107 8.94 1.97 11.96
N MET A 108 7.91 2.71 11.59
CA MET A 108 7.96 4.18 11.55
C MET A 108 8.20 4.80 12.93
N TYR A 109 7.60 4.23 13.98
CA TYR A 109 7.86 4.65 15.35
C TYR A 109 9.34 4.46 15.72
N CYS A 110 9.90 3.28 15.41
CA CYS A 110 11.31 2.99 15.63
C CYS A 110 12.21 3.95 14.84
N PHE A 111 11.87 4.24 13.60
CA PHE A 111 12.63 5.19 12.77
C PHE A 111 12.61 6.61 13.34
N VAL A 112 11.47 7.10 13.80
CA VAL A 112 11.33 8.45 14.37
C VAL A 112 12.10 8.58 15.69
N LYS A 113 11.98 7.59 16.58
CA LYS A 113 12.58 7.65 17.93
C LYS A 113 14.04 7.21 17.97
N PHE A 114 14.39 6.17 17.24
CA PHE A 114 15.71 5.53 17.31
C PHE A 114 16.56 5.75 16.05
N LYS A 115 16.01 6.42 15.03
CA LYS A 115 16.68 6.60 13.71
C LYS A 115 17.14 5.29 13.08
N SER A 116 16.45 4.21 13.40
CA SER A 116 16.73 2.86 12.90
C SER A 116 15.41 2.16 12.56
N THR A 117 15.40 1.43 11.46
CA THR A 117 14.28 0.56 11.09
C THR A 117 14.15 -0.62 12.05
N LEU A 118 13.01 -1.28 12.04
CA LEU A 118 12.72 -2.43 12.89
C LEU A 118 13.69 -3.58 12.60
N THR A 119 14.59 -3.85 13.54
CA THR A 119 15.59 -4.92 13.43
C THR A 119 15.09 -6.21 14.11
N PRO A 120 15.60 -7.40 13.69
CA PRO A 120 15.27 -8.66 14.37
C PRO A 120 15.59 -8.64 15.87
N THR A 121 16.65 -7.93 16.27
CA THR A 121 17.03 -7.77 17.68
C THR A 121 15.98 -6.98 18.48
N MET A 122 15.36 -5.95 17.87
CA MET A 122 14.27 -5.21 18.50
C MET A 122 13.02 -6.07 18.65
N LEU A 123 12.72 -6.93 17.68
CA LEU A 123 11.61 -7.88 17.78
C LEU A 123 11.81 -8.89 18.91
N LEU A 124 13.04 -9.36 19.11
CA LEU A 124 13.41 -10.23 20.24
C LEU A 124 13.19 -9.50 21.59
N LEU A 125 13.66 -8.26 21.72
CA LEU A 125 13.46 -7.44 22.91
C LEU A 125 11.96 -7.22 23.21
N VAL A 126 11.14 -6.97 22.18
CA VAL A 126 9.70 -6.84 22.34
C VAL A 126 9.06 -8.17 22.83
N GLY A 127 9.56 -9.31 22.34
CA GLY A 127 9.09 -10.64 22.77
C GLY A 127 9.45 -10.98 24.21
N GLU A 128 10.56 -10.43 24.73
CA GLU A 128 11.03 -10.62 26.12
C GLU A 128 10.46 -9.57 27.10
N THR A 129 9.87 -8.47 26.59
CA THR A 129 9.37 -7.37 27.38
C THR A 129 8.10 -7.76 28.15
N ASN A 130 8.12 -7.55 29.46
CA ASN A 130 6.97 -7.79 30.33
C ASN A 130 5.90 -6.68 30.12
N SER A 131 4.64 -6.99 30.36
CA SER A 131 3.51 -6.05 30.18
C SER A 131 3.63 -4.75 31.00
N SER A 132 4.28 -4.80 32.17
CA SER A 132 4.58 -3.60 32.98
C SER A 132 5.66 -2.72 32.37
N GLU A 133 6.68 -3.33 31.80
CA GLU A 133 7.76 -2.62 31.08
C GLU A 133 7.25 -2.01 29.78
N ALA A 134 6.42 -2.74 29.03
CA ALA A 134 5.77 -2.25 27.82
C ALA A 134 4.89 -1.03 28.13
N ARG A 135 4.13 -1.04 29.22
CA ARG A 135 3.30 0.10 29.65
C ARG A 135 4.16 1.31 30.04
N ASN A 136 5.22 1.11 30.80
CA ASN A 136 6.13 2.16 31.20
C ASN A 136 6.86 2.77 30.01
N PHE A 137 7.28 1.91 29.04
CA PHE A 137 7.87 2.34 27.79
C PHE A 137 6.88 3.18 26.99
N LEU A 138 5.67 2.69 26.77
CA LEU A 138 4.63 3.42 26.03
C LEU A 138 4.31 4.77 26.69
N SER A 139 4.17 4.82 28.03
CA SER A 139 3.89 6.08 28.73
C SER A 139 5.02 7.10 28.67
N SER A 140 6.27 6.62 28.59
CA SER A 140 7.46 7.49 28.54
C SER A 140 7.81 7.99 27.13
N TYR A 141 7.41 7.26 26.10
CA TYR A 141 7.80 7.53 24.72
C TYR A 141 6.64 7.91 23.80
N LEU A 142 5.39 7.84 24.28
CA LEU A 142 4.20 8.24 23.54
C LEU A 142 3.87 9.71 23.83
N ASP A 143 4.73 10.60 23.34
CA ASP A 143 4.55 12.04 23.44
C ASP A 143 3.77 12.61 22.24
N TRP A 144 3.21 13.81 22.41
CA TRP A 144 2.55 14.56 21.34
C TRP A 144 3.44 14.76 20.10
N ASP A 145 4.76 14.82 20.31
CA ASP A 145 5.75 14.94 19.24
C ASP A 145 5.74 13.72 18.32
N VAL A 146 5.40 12.52 18.81
CA VAL A 146 5.25 11.31 18.01
C VAL A 146 4.00 11.36 17.14
N LEU A 147 2.90 11.90 17.69
CA LEU A 147 1.66 12.09 16.93
C LEU A 147 1.76 13.17 15.85
N ALA A 148 2.59 14.21 16.10
CA ALA A 148 2.90 15.23 15.10
C ALA A 148 3.94 14.75 14.05
N SER A 149 4.53 13.57 14.26
CA SER A 149 5.51 12.93 13.38
C SER A 149 4.83 12.14 12.26
N PRO A 150 5.61 11.56 11.33
CA PRO A 150 5.10 10.65 10.30
C PRO A 150 4.25 9.49 10.81
N VAL A 151 4.41 9.06 12.05
CA VAL A 151 3.52 8.09 12.71
C VAL A 151 2.07 8.58 12.71
N GLY A 152 1.85 9.88 12.92
CA GLY A 152 0.53 10.50 12.85
C GLY A 152 -0.11 10.40 11.46
N ILE A 153 0.67 10.47 10.39
CA ILE A 153 0.19 10.29 9.01
C ILE A 153 -0.33 8.86 8.81
N LEU A 154 0.42 7.85 9.26
CA LEU A 154 0.02 6.44 9.17
C LEU A 154 -1.24 6.16 10.00
N LEU A 155 -1.34 6.71 11.21
CA LEU A 155 -2.54 6.62 12.04
C LEU A 155 -3.73 7.31 11.38
N GLY A 156 -3.53 8.46 10.74
CA GLY A 156 -4.56 9.16 9.97
C GLY A 156 -5.09 8.32 8.79
N ILE A 157 -4.19 7.69 8.04
CA ILE A 157 -4.56 6.77 6.95
C ILE A 157 -5.37 5.59 7.49
N LEU A 158 -4.97 5.01 8.63
CA LEU A 158 -5.68 3.92 9.28
C LEU A 158 -7.09 4.34 9.72
N VAL A 159 -7.24 5.51 10.33
CA VAL A 159 -8.55 6.03 10.77
C VAL A 159 -9.47 6.25 9.56
N ILE A 160 -8.97 6.85 8.48
CA ILE A 160 -9.73 7.05 7.23
C ILE A 160 -10.15 5.70 6.64
N HIS A 161 -9.27 4.72 6.63
CA HIS A 161 -9.57 3.39 6.13
C HIS A 161 -10.68 2.72 6.94
N ILE A 162 -10.60 2.76 8.28
CA ILE A 162 -11.63 2.22 9.17
C ILE A 162 -12.97 2.95 8.95
N ALA A 163 -12.96 4.27 8.84
CA ALA A 163 -14.16 5.06 8.59
C ALA A 163 -14.84 4.66 7.27
N ILE A 164 -14.07 4.50 6.19
CA ILE A 164 -14.58 4.04 4.90
C ILE A 164 -15.12 2.60 5.00
N ALA A 165 -14.44 1.72 5.71
CA ALA A 165 -14.88 0.33 5.91
C ALA A 165 -16.21 0.26 6.66
N ILE A 166 -16.37 1.05 7.73
CA ILE A 166 -17.62 1.15 8.51
C ILE A 166 -18.74 1.74 7.65
N TYR A 167 -18.46 2.82 6.92
CA TYR A 167 -19.43 3.44 6.03
C TYR A 167 -19.94 2.49 4.96
N SER A 168 -19.01 1.79 4.28
CA SER A 168 -19.34 0.78 3.26
C SER A 168 -20.14 -0.40 3.82
N SER A 169 -19.83 -0.83 5.05
CA SER A 169 -20.57 -1.92 5.73
C SER A 169 -21.99 -1.54 6.13
N ARG A 170 -22.26 -0.25 6.35
CA ARG A 170 -23.60 0.23 6.71
C ARG A 170 -24.50 0.49 5.50
N HIS A 171 -23.91 0.69 4.32
CA HIS A 171 -24.64 1.01 3.09
C HIS A 171 -24.75 -0.14 2.08
N ASN A 172 -24.16 -1.32 2.38
CA ASN A 172 -24.37 -2.57 1.68
C ASN A 172 -25.23 -3.53 2.52
#